data_bb9222cc438a0c05f36bcd0565dd71ab
#
_entry.id   bb9222cc438a0c05f36bcd0565dd71ab
#
_cell.length_a   1.000
_cell.length_b   1.000
_cell.length_c   1.000
_cell.angle_alpha   90.00
_cell.angle_beta   90.00
_cell.angle_gamma   90.00
#
_symmetry.space_group_name_H-M   'P 1'
#
loop_
_entity.id
_entity.type
_entity.pdbx_description
1 polymer ?
#
loop_
_entity_poly.entity_id
_entity_poly.type
_entity_poly.pdbx_seq_one_letter_code
_entity_poly.pdbx_strand_id
1 'polypeptide(L)'
;ADLVAYWIGYDVSYLDSYMQYYTGSSLDWDYTLSDGTNITDYIKSNVYSSVKQHLVLENLANKYGVTLTEGQESAMADSDQTYIDQYGSEEAFEEEIAKLGMRRETYDRVARSNYLYQNLYQLYNTEGSALYASDEDLAVYAADQNYITADHILLSTKDLTTGEALTDEQKAEKKALAEEIKQKLDACEGDIDELTALFQELADQYSEDPGRETYPTGYTFTTGSMVQEF
;
A
#
# COMPACT_ATOMS: atom_id res chain seq x y z
N ALA A 1 -21.05 19.10 -0.21
CA ALA A 1 -20.29 20.31 -0.56
C ALA A 1 -19.03 20.43 0.30
N ASP A 2 -19.15 20.36 1.62
CA ASP A 2 -18.06 20.67 2.56
C ASP A 2 -16.89 19.67 2.49
N LEU A 3 -17.14 18.36 2.35
CA LEU A 3 -16.07 17.38 2.12
C LEU A 3 -15.31 17.63 0.81
N VAL A 4 -16.00 18.08 -0.23
CA VAL A 4 -15.34 18.43 -1.51
C VAL A 4 -14.41 19.62 -1.30
N ALA A 5 -14.86 20.67 -0.61
CA ALA A 5 -14.05 21.84 -0.30
C ALA A 5 -12.82 21.45 0.55
N TYR A 6 -13.02 20.62 1.57
CA TYR A 6 -11.93 20.09 2.40
C TYR A 6 -10.86 19.40 1.56
N TRP A 7 -11.26 18.42 0.73
CA TRP A 7 -10.29 17.65 -0.04
C TRP A 7 -9.62 18.46 -1.15
N ILE A 8 -10.31 19.46 -1.74
CA ILE A 8 -9.67 20.41 -2.65
C ILE A 8 -8.58 21.19 -1.89
N GLY A 9 -8.91 21.77 -0.74
CA GLY A 9 -7.95 22.53 0.06
C GLY A 9 -6.75 21.68 0.48
N TYR A 10 -6.98 20.46 0.89
CA TYR A 10 -5.95 19.50 1.25
C TYR A 10 -5.01 19.17 0.08
N ASP A 11 -5.56 18.74 -1.06
CA ASP A 11 -4.77 18.36 -2.23
C ASP A 11 -3.98 19.54 -2.80
N VAL A 12 -4.60 20.72 -2.88
CA VAL A 12 -3.93 21.93 -3.36
C VAL A 12 -2.78 22.33 -2.44
N SER A 13 -3.00 22.35 -1.11
CA SER A 13 -1.97 22.67 -0.13
C SER A 13 -0.81 21.67 -0.16
N TYR A 14 -1.15 20.39 -0.27
CA TYR A 14 -0.15 19.31 -0.37
C TYR A 14 0.72 19.47 -1.64
N LEU A 15 0.08 19.64 -2.80
CA LEU A 15 0.78 19.77 -4.08
C LEU A 15 1.61 21.07 -4.16
N ASP A 16 1.08 22.17 -3.61
CA ASP A 16 1.84 23.43 -3.53
C ASP A 16 3.10 23.26 -2.68
N SER A 17 2.97 22.66 -1.51
CA SER A 17 4.11 22.36 -0.61
C SER A 17 5.13 21.43 -1.28
N TYR A 18 4.65 20.40 -1.98
CA TYR A 18 5.48 19.48 -2.74
C TYR A 18 6.26 20.19 -3.84
N MET A 19 5.58 21.01 -4.65
CA MET A 19 6.21 21.78 -5.73
C MET A 19 7.24 22.77 -5.18
N GLN A 20 6.90 23.48 -4.10
CA GLN A 20 7.85 24.39 -3.45
C GLN A 20 9.12 23.68 -2.96
N TYR A 21 8.97 22.50 -2.36
CA TYR A 21 10.10 21.72 -1.88
C TYR A 21 11.02 21.24 -3.01
N TYR A 22 10.46 20.71 -4.10
CA TYR A 22 11.26 20.09 -5.18
C TYR A 22 11.67 21.08 -6.28
N THR A 23 10.90 22.15 -6.54
CA THR A 23 11.14 23.07 -7.65
C THR A 23 11.43 24.50 -7.22
N GLY A 24 11.17 24.82 -5.95
CA GLY A 24 11.23 26.21 -5.44
C GLY A 24 10.09 27.11 -5.93
N SER A 25 9.06 26.56 -6.56
CA SER A 25 7.94 27.30 -7.13
C SER A 25 6.60 26.80 -6.57
N SER A 26 5.61 27.69 -6.50
CA SER A 26 4.23 27.32 -6.16
C SER A 26 3.61 26.44 -7.24
N LEU A 27 2.47 25.82 -6.90
CA LEU A 27 1.70 24.96 -7.80
C LEU A 27 1.38 25.68 -9.12
N ASP A 28 1.84 25.08 -10.21
CA ASP A 28 1.53 25.52 -11.57
C ASP A 28 0.24 24.82 -12.06
N TRP A 29 -0.82 25.60 -12.26
CA TRP A 29 -2.12 25.09 -12.70
C TRP A 29 -2.15 24.60 -14.15
N ASP A 30 -1.16 25.00 -14.96
CA ASP A 30 -0.98 24.53 -16.33
C ASP A 30 -0.07 23.29 -16.41
N TYR A 31 0.43 22.83 -15.26
CA TYR A 31 1.29 21.66 -15.19
C TYR A 31 0.59 20.40 -15.71
N THR A 32 1.33 19.64 -16.48
CA THR A 32 0.88 18.35 -17.03
C THR A 32 1.82 17.24 -16.53
N LEU A 33 1.25 16.20 -15.96
CA LEU A 33 1.97 15.03 -15.49
C LEU A 33 2.59 14.24 -16.65
N SER A 34 3.49 13.31 -16.35
CA SER A 34 4.20 12.49 -17.33
C SER A 34 3.30 11.61 -18.20
N ASP A 35 2.09 11.27 -17.72
CA ASP A 35 1.06 10.52 -18.44
C ASP A 35 0.15 11.41 -19.32
N GLY A 36 0.38 12.72 -19.33
CA GLY A 36 -0.41 13.69 -20.08
C GLY A 36 -1.62 14.25 -19.32
N THR A 37 -1.84 13.87 -18.07
CA THR A 37 -2.95 14.37 -17.25
C THR A 37 -2.66 15.79 -16.77
N ASN A 38 -3.60 16.72 -16.97
CA ASN A 38 -3.50 18.07 -16.41
C ASN A 38 -3.69 18.03 -14.89
N ILE A 39 -2.95 18.88 -14.16
CA ILE A 39 -2.99 18.93 -12.69
C ILE A 39 -4.40 19.17 -12.13
N THR A 40 -5.21 19.95 -12.80
CA THR A 40 -6.60 20.22 -12.40
C THR A 40 -7.48 18.96 -12.46
N ASP A 41 -7.31 18.15 -13.48
CA ASP A 41 -8.05 16.89 -13.63
C ASP A 41 -7.53 15.81 -12.68
N TYR A 42 -6.24 15.82 -12.40
CA TYR A 42 -5.65 14.99 -11.34
C TYR A 42 -6.26 15.32 -9.97
N ILE A 43 -6.30 16.61 -9.57
CA ILE A 43 -6.92 17.05 -8.31
C ILE A 43 -8.40 16.66 -8.27
N LYS A 44 -9.16 16.90 -9.34
CA LYS A 44 -10.60 16.50 -9.38
C LYS A 44 -10.79 15.00 -9.16
N SER A 45 -9.97 14.17 -9.78
CA SER A 45 -10.03 12.72 -9.64
C SER A 45 -9.71 12.27 -8.21
N ASN A 46 -8.67 12.84 -7.59
CA ASN A 46 -8.30 12.57 -6.21
C ASN A 46 -9.41 12.99 -5.24
N VAL A 47 -9.93 14.20 -5.38
CA VAL A 47 -11.02 14.72 -4.54
C VAL A 47 -12.25 13.83 -4.65
N TYR A 48 -12.63 13.42 -5.87
CA TYR A 48 -13.75 12.49 -6.06
C TYR A 48 -13.53 11.17 -5.34
N SER A 49 -12.35 10.59 -5.46
CA SER A 49 -11.97 9.33 -4.81
C SER A 49 -11.98 9.47 -3.29
N SER A 50 -11.39 10.53 -2.74
CA SER A 50 -11.32 10.79 -1.30
C SER A 50 -12.71 11.00 -0.69
N VAL A 51 -13.56 11.79 -1.33
CA VAL A 51 -14.96 11.99 -0.89
C VAL A 51 -15.74 10.67 -0.92
N LYS A 52 -15.59 9.89 -1.99
CA LYS A 52 -16.26 8.59 -2.13
C LYS A 52 -15.81 7.63 -1.02
N GLN A 53 -14.49 7.52 -0.79
CA GLN A 53 -13.94 6.66 0.27
C GLN A 53 -14.45 7.09 1.65
N HIS A 54 -14.44 8.39 1.94
CA HIS A 54 -14.94 8.91 3.21
C HIS A 54 -16.42 8.56 3.45
N LEU A 55 -17.29 8.77 2.45
CA LEU A 55 -18.71 8.44 2.56
C LEU A 55 -18.97 6.94 2.67
N VAL A 56 -18.19 6.10 1.99
CA VAL A 56 -18.25 4.63 2.12
C VAL A 56 -17.85 4.21 3.52
N LEU A 57 -16.76 4.78 4.05
CA LEU A 57 -16.28 4.51 5.40
C LEU A 57 -17.34 4.84 6.45
N GLU A 58 -17.93 6.04 6.41
CA GLU A 58 -19.00 6.43 7.34
C GLU A 58 -20.22 5.51 7.24
N ASN A 59 -20.62 5.14 6.02
CA ASN A 59 -21.73 4.20 5.82
C ASN A 59 -21.43 2.82 6.42
N LEU A 60 -20.22 2.31 6.25
CA LEU A 60 -19.80 1.04 6.83
C LEU A 60 -19.73 1.13 8.36
N ALA A 61 -19.15 2.20 8.91
CA ALA A 61 -19.11 2.43 10.36
C ALA A 61 -20.53 2.43 10.94
N ASN A 62 -21.44 3.16 10.34
CA ASN A 62 -22.85 3.18 10.76
C ASN A 62 -23.51 1.81 10.64
N LYS A 63 -23.31 1.10 9.53
CA LYS A 63 -23.88 -0.23 9.27
C LYS A 63 -23.47 -1.25 10.33
N TYR A 64 -22.22 -1.20 10.77
CA TYR A 64 -21.64 -2.18 11.72
C TYR A 64 -21.58 -1.64 13.16
N GLY A 65 -22.14 -0.46 13.44
CA GLY A 65 -22.18 0.14 14.78
C GLY A 65 -20.79 0.51 15.29
N VAL A 66 -19.85 0.82 14.40
CA VAL A 66 -18.48 1.20 14.77
C VAL A 66 -18.44 2.66 15.17
N THR A 67 -17.92 2.93 16.37
CA THR A 67 -17.72 4.26 16.94
C THR A 67 -16.28 4.41 17.44
N LEU A 68 -15.90 5.61 17.82
CA LEU A 68 -14.65 5.84 18.52
C LEU A 68 -14.73 5.28 19.95
N THR A 69 -13.60 4.83 20.46
CA THR A 69 -13.44 4.51 21.88
C THR A 69 -13.23 5.80 22.70
N GLU A 70 -13.45 5.74 24.03
CA GLU A 70 -13.17 6.87 24.91
C GLU A 70 -11.71 7.37 24.80
N GLY A 71 -10.75 6.44 24.66
CA GLY A 71 -9.34 6.79 24.45
C GLY A 71 -9.09 7.52 23.12
N GLN A 72 -9.79 7.14 22.05
CA GLN A 72 -9.69 7.82 20.75
C GLN A 72 -10.35 9.20 20.77
N GLU A 73 -11.50 9.35 21.45
CA GLU A 73 -12.13 10.67 21.65
C GLU A 73 -11.20 11.60 22.43
N SER A 74 -10.55 11.10 23.50
CA SER A 74 -9.56 11.88 24.27
C SER A 74 -8.35 12.25 23.41
N ALA A 75 -7.79 11.31 22.64
CA ALA A 75 -6.65 11.58 21.78
C ALA A 75 -6.98 12.61 20.69
N MET A 76 -8.21 12.60 20.18
CA MET A 76 -8.67 13.60 19.21
C MET A 76 -8.76 14.98 19.85
N ALA A 77 -9.31 15.08 21.07
CA ALA A 77 -9.37 16.34 21.82
C ALA A 77 -7.98 16.88 22.18
N ASP A 78 -7.05 16.01 22.57
CA ASP A 78 -5.66 16.40 22.88
C ASP A 78 -4.92 16.91 21.62
N SER A 79 -5.18 16.30 20.47
CA SER A 79 -4.65 16.76 19.18
C SER A 79 -5.20 18.13 18.81
N ASP A 80 -6.49 18.35 18.98
CA ASP A 80 -7.12 19.64 18.76
C ASP A 80 -6.53 20.72 19.66
N GLN A 81 -6.37 20.44 20.96
CA GLN A 81 -5.77 21.37 21.91
C GLN A 81 -4.33 21.73 21.50
N THR A 82 -3.57 20.75 20.98
CA THR A 82 -2.20 21.00 20.49
C THR A 82 -2.19 22.03 19.35
N TYR A 83 -3.12 21.91 18.40
CA TYR A 83 -3.25 22.89 17.31
C TYR A 83 -3.72 24.26 17.82
N ILE A 84 -4.72 24.29 18.71
CA ILE A 84 -5.21 25.53 19.32
C ILE A 84 -4.05 26.25 20.03
N ASP A 85 -3.25 25.55 20.80
CA ASP A 85 -2.08 26.10 21.49
C ASP A 85 -1.01 26.61 20.49
N GLN A 86 -0.79 25.89 19.40
CA GLN A 86 0.15 26.28 18.34
C GLN A 86 -0.28 27.59 17.65
N TYR A 87 -1.57 27.76 17.39
CA TYR A 87 -2.10 28.97 16.75
C TYR A 87 -2.49 30.07 17.75
N GLY A 88 -2.49 29.78 19.05
CA GLY A 88 -2.73 30.70 20.14
C GLY A 88 -4.19 30.83 20.59
N SER A 89 -5.14 30.40 19.78
CA SER A 89 -6.58 30.31 20.12
C SER A 89 -7.33 29.42 19.14
N GLU A 90 -8.51 28.95 19.56
CA GLU A 90 -9.43 28.20 18.68
C GLU A 90 -9.84 29.03 17.46
N GLU A 91 -10.14 30.30 17.65
CA GLU A 91 -10.53 31.24 16.60
C GLU A 91 -9.40 31.40 15.55
N ALA A 92 -8.14 31.49 15.99
CA ALA A 92 -6.99 31.59 15.10
C ALA A 92 -6.76 30.27 14.33
N PHE A 93 -6.99 29.12 14.96
CA PHE A 93 -6.93 27.82 14.27
C PHE A 93 -8.03 27.68 13.24
N GLU A 94 -9.28 28.07 13.56
CA GLU A 94 -10.39 28.07 12.60
C GLU A 94 -10.16 28.99 11.42
N GLU A 95 -9.58 30.19 11.66
CA GLU A 95 -9.18 31.10 10.58
C GLU A 95 -8.12 30.47 9.68
N GLU A 96 -7.20 29.67 10.21
CA GLU A 96 -6.15 29.02 9.45
C GLU A 96 -6.70 27.92 8.52
N ILE A 97 -7.55 27.06 9.05
CA ILE A 97 -8.20 26.03 8.22
C ILE A 97 -9.18 26.64 7.21
N ALA A 98 -9.82 27.77 7.54
CA ALA A 98 -10.70 28.48 6.61
C ALA A 98 -9.97 29.06 5.37
N LYS A 99 -8.68 29.42 5.49
CA LYS A 99 -7.84 29.82 4.34
C LYS A 99 -7.71 28.71 3.30
N LEU A 100 -7.80 27.46 3.72
CA LEU A 100 -7.76 26.28 2.86
C LEU A 100 -9.16 25.87 2.37
N GLY A 101 -10.20 26.69 2.60
CA GLY A 101 -11.58 26.38 2.25
C GLY A 101 -12.23 25.32 3.15
N MET A 102 -11.64 25.03 4.29
CA MET A 102 -12.13 24.03 5.23
C MET A 102 -12.99 24.67 6.34
N ARG A 103 -13.97 23.93 6.85
CA ARG A 103 -14.73 24.29 8.05
C ARG A 103 -14.33 23.40 9.20
N ARG A 104 -14.38 23.92 10.40
CA ARG A 104 -14.05 23.19 11.63
C ARG A 104 -14.82 21.86 11.73
N GLU A 105 -16.12 21.88 11.54
CA GLU A 105 -16.94 20.66 11.57
C GLU A 105 -16.51 19.60 10.56
N THR A 106 -16.06 20.03 9.37
CA THR A 106 -15.59 19.09 8.34
C THR A 106 -14.20 18.57 8.66
N TYR A 107 -13.34 19.41 9.23
CA TYR A 107 -12.02 19.01 9.73
C TYR A 107 -12.16 17.91 10.79
N ASP A 108 -12.99 18.15 11.82
CA ASP A 108 -13.24 17.19 12.90
C ASP A 108 -13.85 15.88 12.36
N ARG A 109 -14.77 15.98 11.40
CA ARG A 109 -15.38 14.83 10.73
C ARG A 109 -14.35 13.97 10.00
N VAL A 110 -13.40 14.59 9.31
CA VAL A 110 -12.32 13.88 8.62
C VAL A 110 -11.32 13.29 9.62
N ALA A 111 -10.96 14.02 10.68
CA ALA A 111 -10.11 13.50 11.76
C ALA A 111 -10.73 12.25 12.40
N ARG A 112 -12.02 12.30 12.72
CA ARG A 112 -12.79 11.16 13.24
C ARG A 112 -12.79 9.96 12.32
N SER A 113 -12.82 10.17 11.02
CA SER A 113 -12.85 9.08 10.03
C SER A 113 -11.60 8.19 10.07
N ASN A 114 -10.45 8.72 10.47
CA ASN A 114 -9.22 7.93 10.61
C ASN A 114 -9.37 6.87 11.71
N TYR A 115 -10.00 7.22 12.83
CA TYR A 115 -10.28 6.25 13.91
C TYR A 115 -11.37 5.25 13.50
N LEU A 116 -12.41 5.70 12.81
CA LEU A 116 -13.44 4.80 12.27
C LEU A 116 -12.84 3.79 11.30
N TYR A 117 -11.90 4.20 10.46
CA TYR A 117 -11.18 3.29 9.57
C TYR A 117 -10.39 2.24 10.35
N GLN A 118 -9.63 2.66 11.37
CA GLN A 118 -8.87 1.74 12.21
C GLN A 118 -9.80 0.73 12.93
N ASN A 119 -10.90 1.21 13.47
CA ASN A 119 -11.85 0.35 14.18
C ASN A 119 -12.60 -0.60 13.24
N LEU A 120 -12.95 -0.17 12.03
CA LEU A 120 -13.49 -1.05 10.99
C LEU A 120 -12.45 -2.09 10.55
N TYR A 121 -11.20 -1.68 10.37
CA TYR A 121 -10.12 -2.60 10.01
C TYR A 121 -9.92 -3.71 11.04
N GLN A 122 -10.11 -3.41 12.33
CA GLN A 122 -10.07 -4.43 13.38
C GLN A 122 -11.14 -5.53 13.17
N LEU A 123 -12.32 -5.18 12.64
CA LEU A 123 -13.35 -6.17 12.36
C LEU A 123 -12.96 -7.17 11.26
N TYR A 124 -12.15 -6.76 10.28
CA TYR A 124 -11.61 -7.68 9.26
C TYR A 124 -10.56 -8.64 9.81
N ASN A 125 -9.88 -8.26 10.90
CA ASN A 125 -8.79 -9.03 11.49
C ASN A 125 -9.17 -9.75 12.78
N THR A 126 -10.42 -9.62 13.24
CA THR A 126 -10.91 -10.25 14.48
C THR A 126 -11.79 -11.43 14.15
N GLU A 127 -11.30 -12.65 14.46
CA GLU A 127 -12.07 -13.88 14.25
C GLU A 127 -13.45 -13.82 14.92
N GLY A 128 -14.47 -14.21 14.17
CA GLY A 128 -15.86 -14.18 14.60
C GLY A 128 -16.55 -12.83 14.53
N SER A 129 -15.86 -11.78 14.08
CA SER A 129 -16.49 -10.48 13.82
C SER A 129 -17.33 -10.51 12.54
N ALA A 130 -18.21 -9.50 12.37
CA ALA A 130 -19.12 -9.39 11.23
C ALA A 130 -18.44 -9.21 9.86
N LEU A 131 -17.15 -8.87 9.84
CA LEU A 131 -16.37 -8.62 8.62
C LEU A 131 -15.18 -9.58 8.46
N TYR A 132 -15.00 -10.51 9.39
CA TYR A 132 -13.96 -11.53 9.27
C TYR A 132 -14.32 -12.51 8.16
N ALA A 133 -13.45 -12.63 7.17
CA ALA A 133 -13.65 -13.56 6.08
C ALA A 133 -13.35 -15.01 6.54
N SER A 134 -14.20 -15.95 6.18
CA SER A 134 -13.91 -17.38 6.39
C SER A 134 -12.81 -17.86 5.43
N ASP A 135 -12.15 -18.97 5.77
CA ASP A 135 -11.16 -19.59 4.87
C ASP A 135 -11.77 -19.93 3.50
N GLU A 136 -13.08 -20.29 3.47
CA GLU A 136 -13.80 -20.57 2.24
C GLU A 136 -13.98 -19.29 1.40
N ASP A 137 -14.36 -18.16 2.02
CA ASP A 137 -14.47 -16.86 1.33
C ASP A 137 -13.12 -16.41 0.79
N LEU A 138 -12.05 -16.59 1.57
CA LEU A 138 -10.69 -16.26 1.15
C LEU A 138 -10.23 -17.13 -0.01
N ALA A 139 -10.53 -18.43 0.01
CA ALA A 139 -10.19 -19.33 -1.09
C ALA A 139 -10.94 -18.98 -2.38
N VAL A 140 -12.24 -18.65 -2.28
CA VAL A 140 -13.04 -18.17 -3.43
C VAL A 140 -12.48 -16.86 -3.99
N TYR A 141 -12.18 -15.90 -3.11
CA TYR A 141 -11.57 -14.63 -3.54
C TYR A 141 -10.22 -14.83 -4.20
N ALA A 142 -9.35 -15.65 -3.62
CA ALA A 142 -8.03 -15.93 -4.17
C ALA A 142 -8.13 -16.57 -5.57
N ALA A 143 -9.06 -17.51 -5.75
CA ALA A 143 -9.29 -18.14 -7.05
C ALA A 143 -9.86 -17.15 -8.08
N ASP A 144 -10.82 -16.30 -7.69
CA ASP A 144 -11.42 -15.28 -8.56
C ASP A 144 -10.39 -14.22 -9.01
N GLN A 145 -9.49 -13.83 -8.13
CA GLN A 145 -8.41 -12.88 -8.43
C GLN A 145 -7.17 -13.52 -9.05
N ASN A 146 -7.22 -14.81 -9.39
CA ASN A 146 -6.11 -15.58 -9.95
C ASN A 146 -4.82 -15.50 -9.09
N TYR A 147 -4.97 -15.58 -7.77
CA TYR A 147 -3.81 -15.70 -6.91
C TYR A 147 -3.15 -17.07 -7.10
N ILE A 148 -1.84 -17.05 -7.25
CA ILE A 148 -0.99 -18.22 -7.28
C ILE A 148 0.14 -18.10 -6.27
N THR A 149 0.65 -19.23 -5.82
CA THR A 149 1.90 -19.28 -5.06
C THR A 149 2.95 -19.95 -5.93
N ALA A 150 4.08 -19.30 -6.13
CA ALA A 150 5.21 -19.84 -6.86
C ALA A 150 6.51 -19.59 -6.10
N ASP A 151 7.39 -20.57 -6.14
CA ASP A 151 8.75 -20.46 -5.62
C ASP A 151 9.76 -20.43 -6.77
N HIS A 152 10.95 -19.90 -6.52
CA HIS A 152 12.00 -19.78 -7.51
C HIS A 152 13.39 -19.92 -6.91
N ILE A 153 14.35 -20.26 -7.75
CA ILE A 153 15.78 -20.23 -7.42
C ILE A 153 16.39 -19.08 -8.21
N LEU A 154 16.67 -17.97 -7.50
CA LEU A 154 17.27 -16.79 -8.12
C LEU A 154 18.79 -16.96 -8.22
N LEU A 155 19.30 -16.84 -9.44
CA LEU A 155 20.73 -16.67 -9.71
C LEU A 155 20.94 -15.29 -10.34
N SER A 156 21.44 -14.35 -9.54
CA SER A 156 21.55 -12.95 -9.95
C SER A 156 22.58 -12.75 -11.03
N THR A 157 22.24 -11.91 -12.02
CA THR A 157 23.18 -11.43 -13.05
C THR A 157 23.78 -10.07 -12.70
N LYS A 158 23.54 -9.59 -11.46
CA LYS A 158 24.10 -8.38 -10.88
C LYS A 158 24.68 -8.70 -9.51
N ASP A 159 25.70 -7.98 -9.11
CA ASP A 159 26.17 -7.97 -7.73
C ASP A 159 25.07 -7.37 -6.84
N LEU A 160 24.60 -8.13 -5.85
CA LEU A 160 23.48 -7.72 -4.99
C LEU A 160 23.86 -6.61 -3.99
N THR A 161 25.15 -6.35 -3.80
CA THR A 161 25.65 -5.30 -2.90
C THR A 161 25.85 -3.99 -3.65
N THR A 162 26.46 -4.04 -4.83
CA THR A 162 26.81 -2.85 -5.62
C THR A 162 25.76 -2.51 -6.69
N GLY A 163 24.93 -3.49 -7.10
CA GLY A 163 23.97 -3.36 -8.19
C GLY A 163 24.62 -3.41 -9.59
N GLU A 164 25.94 -3.58 -9.68
CA GLU A 164 26.66 -3.64 -10.95
C GLU A 164 26.40 -4.96 -11.66
N ALA A 165 26.33 -4.91 -13.00
CA ALA A 165 26.17 -6.12 -13.83
C ALA A 165 27.42 -7.00 -13.70
N LEU A 166 27.20 -8.32 -13.57
CA LEU A 166 28.29 -9.30 -13.62
C LEU A 166 28.92 -9.34 -15.02
N THR A 167 30.17 -9.80 -15.07
CA THR A 167 30.86 -10.04 -16.35
C THR A 167 30.18 -11.15 -17.16
N ASP A 168 30.46 -11.22 -18.46
CA ASP A 168 29.89 -12.26 -19.32
C ASP A 168 30.35 -13.67 -18.92
N GLU A 169 31.56 -13.82 -18.37
CA GLU A 169 32.07 -15.08 -17.81
C GLU A 169 31.27 -15.49 -16.57
N GLN A 170 31.06 -14.56 -15.64
CA GLN A 170 30.27 -14.82 -14.42
C GLN A 170 28.80 -15.15 -14.76
N LYS A 171 28.22 -14.47 -15.74
CA LYS A 171 26.85 -14.79 -16.21
C LYS A 171 26.78 -16.18 -16.84
N ALA A 172 27.83 -16.57 -17.59
CA ALA A 172 27.90 -17.92 -18.17
C ALA A 172 27.99 -19.00 -17.10
N GLU A 173 28.75 -18.77 -16.02
CA GLU A 173 28.81 -19.66 -14.85
C GLU A 173 27.44 -19.78 -14.16
N LYS A 174 26.76 -18.67 -13.93
CA LYS A 174 25.39 -18.67 -13.35
C LYS A 174 24.42 -19.45 -14.24
N LYS A 175 24.49 -19.27 -15.55
CA LYS A 175 23.66 -20.02 -16.49
C LYS A 175 23.94 -21.53 -16.46
N ALA A 176 25.21 -21.91 -16.42
CA ALA A 176 25.59 -23.32 -16.32
C ALA A 176 25.07 -23.95 -15.01
N LEU A 177 25.14 -23.21 -13.88
CA LEU A 177 24.57 -23.63 -12.61
C LEU A 177 23.03 -23.79 -12.69
N ALA A 178 22.32 -22.84 -13.34
CA ALA A 178 20.88 -22.95 -13.54
C ALA A 178 20.51 -24.21 -14.36
N GLU A 179 21.28 -24.51 -15.39
CA GLU A 179 21.11 -25.73 -16.22
C GLU A 179 21.39 -27.01 -15.41
N GLU A 180 22.39 -27.01 -14.52
CA GLU A 180 22.66 -28.12 -13.62
C GLU A 180 21.51 -28.35 -12.62
N ILE A 181 21.03 -27.28 -11.99
CA ILE A 181 19.89 -27.33 -11.05
C ILE A 181 18.65 -27.89 -11.77
N LYS A 182 18.36 -27.36 -12.97
CA LYS A 182 17.24 -27.85 -13.79
C LYS A 182 17.37 -29.34 -14.10
N GLN A 183 18.55 -29.81 -14.47
CA GLN A 183 18.78 -31.24 -14.74
C GLN A 183 18.55 -32.11 -13.51
N LYS A 184 18.94 -31.66 -12.32
CA LYS A 184 18.66 -32.37 -11.06
C LYS A 184 17.17 -32.49 -10.78
N LEU A 185 16.41 -31.41 -11.01
CA LEU A 185 14.95 -31.42 -10.86
C LEU A 185 14.26 -32.29 -11.91
N ASP A 186 14.69 -32.19 -13.18
CA ASP A 186 14.14 -33.00 -14.29
C ASP A 186 14.42 -34.51 -14.09
N ALA A 187 15.50 -34.86 -13.41
CA ALA A 187 15.86 -36.25 -13.12
C ALA A 187 15.18 -36.83 -11.87
N CYS A 188 14.40 -36.03 -11.16
CA CYS A 188 13.63 -36.52 -10.00
C CYS A 188 12.48 -37.42 -10.49
N GLU A 189 12.56 -38.71 -10.20
CA GLU A 189 11.53 -39.70 -10.55
C GLU A 189 10.47 -39.87 -9.41
N GLY A 190 10.56 -39.03 -8.36
CA GLY A 190 9.68 -39.04 -7.20
C GLY A 190 8.30 -38.43 -7.48
N ASP A 191 7.46 -38.49 -6.47
CA ASP A 191 6.17 -37.80 -6.48
C ASP A 191 6.35 -36.27 -6.29
N ILE A 192 5.23 -35.55 -6.24
CA ILE A 192 5.25 -34.09 -6.09
C ILE A 192 5.88 -33.63 -4.78
N ASP A 193 5.75 -34.41 -3.73
CA ASP A 193 6.29 -34.08 -2.41
C ASP A 193 7.83 -34.23 -2.41
N GLU A 194 8.34 -35.28 -3.04
CA GLU A 194 9.78 -35.50 -3.22
C GLU A 194 10.41 -34.45 -4.14
N LEU A 195 9.73 -34.10 -5.24
CA LEU A 195 10.17 -33.02 -6.12
C LEU A 195 10.20 -31.66 -5.40
N THR A 196 9.16 -31.37 -4.59
CA THR A 196 9.09 -30.14 -3.80
C THR A 196 10.21 -30.08 -2.76
N ALA A 197 10.48 -31.18 -2.07
CA ALA A 197 11.57 -31.28 -1.09
C ALA A 197 12.95 -31.04 -1.76
N LEU A 198 13.20 -31.66 -2.91
CA LEU A 198 14.41 -31.43 -3.70
C LEU A 198 14.53 -29.98 -4.15
N PHE A 199 13.42 -29.39 -4.62
CA PHE A 199 13.42 -27.97 -5.02
C PHE A 199 13.79 -27.06 -3.85
N GLN A 200 13.22 -27.28 -2.67
CA GLN A 200 13.53 -26.51 -1.46
C GLN A 200 14.99 -26.65 -1.05
N GLU A 201 15.53 -27.87 -1.09
CA GLU A 201 16.96 -28.12 -0.81
C GLU A 201 17.87 -27.34 -1.78
N LEU A 202 17.58 -27.40 -3.07
CA LEU A 202 18.36 -26.68 -4.09
C LEU A 202 18.20 -25.15 -3.97
N ALA A 203 17.01 -24.68 -3.61
CA ALA A 203 16.75 -23.28 -3.37
C ALA A 203 17.50 -22.76 -2.14
N ASP A 204 17.54 -23.53 -1.04
CA ASP A 204 18.33 -23.18 0.15
C ASP A 204 19.84 -23.15 -0.12
N GLN A 205 20.29 -24.03 -1.02
CA GLN A 205 21.71 -24.12 -1.35
C GLN A 205 22.17 -23.05 -2.34
N TYR A 206 21.33 -22.67 -3.31
CA TYR A 206 21.77 -21.91 -4.46
C TYR A 206 21.04 -20.59 -4.69
N SER A 207 19.87 -20.39 -4.11
CA SER A 207 19.11 -19.17 -4.35
C SER A 207 19.78 -17.96 -3.71
N GLU A 208 19.94 -16.91 -4.48
CA GLU A 208 20.45 -15.60 -4.07
C GLU A 208 19.31 -14.60 -3.82
N ASP A 209 18.07 -15.09 -3.67
CA ASP A 209 16.92 -14.23 -3.40
C ASP A 209 16.97 -13.69 -1.95
N PRO A 210 17.09 -12.35 -1.78
CA PRO A 210 17.08 -11.74 -0.45
C PRO A 210 15.75 -11.93 0.30
N GLY A 211 14.66 -12.19 -0.41
CA GLY A 211 13.32 -12.40 0.16
C GLY A 211 13.09 -13.81 0.70
N ARG A 212 13.96 -14.77 0.40
CA ARG A 212 13.77 -16.18 0.77
C ARG A 212 13.64 -16.41 2.29
N GLU A 213 14.35 -15.64 3.11
CA GLU A 213 14.22 -15.73 4.58
C GLU A 213 12.81 -15.37 5.05
N THR A 214 12.15 -14.43 4.36
CA THR A 214 10.80 -13.98 4.68
C THR A 214 9.73 -14.86 4.05
N TYR A 215 9.99 -15.39 2.85
CA TYR A 215 9.07 -16.19 2.04
C TYR A 215 9.69 -17.54 1.67
N PRO A 216 9.95 -18.43 2.64
CA PRO A 216 10.71 -19.66 2.42
C PRO A 216 9.98 -20.69 1.53
N THR A 217 8.68 -20.55 1.34
CA THR A 217 7.84 -21.44 0.52
C THR A 217 7.31 -20.76 -0.75
N GLY A 218 7.91 -19.63 -1.12
CA GLY A 218 7.55 -18.86 -2.31
C GLY A 218 6.65 -17.67 -2.05
N TYR A 219 6.34 -16.97 -3.12
CA TYR A 219 5.55 -15.74 -3.13
C TYR A 219 4.13 -16.02 -3.58
N THR A 220 3.16 -15.46 -2.87
CA THR A 220 1.75 -15.47 -3.29
C THR A 220 1.42 -14.14 -3.97
N PHE A 221 0.98 -14.19 -5.20
CA PHE A 221 0.74 -13.00 -6.02
C PHE A 221 -0.37 -13.22 -7.06
N THR A 222 -0.83 -12.13 -7.66
CA THR A 222 -1.79 -12.13 -8.77
C THR A 222 -1.23 -11.39 -9.99
N THR A 223 -1.93 -11.43 -11.10
CA THR A 223 -1.53 -10.78 -12.36
C THR A 223 -1.13 -9.32 -12.14
N GLY A 224 0.07 -8.95 -12.58
CA GLY A 224 0.61 -7.60 -12.48
C GLY A 224 1.29 -7.24 -11.15
N SER A 225 1.34 -8.17 -10.19
CA SER A 225 2.03 -7.96 -8.90
C SER A 225 3.50 -8.30 -8.94
N MET A 226 3.93 -9.10 -9.91
CA MET A 226 5.33 -9.52 -10.11
C MET A 226 5.85 -9.02 -11.45
N VAL A 227 7.16 -9.10 -11.64
CA VAL A 227 7.80 -8.81 -12.94
C VAL A 227 7.31 -9.80 -13.99
N GLN A 228 7.34 -9.37 -15.25
CA GLN A 228 6.77 -10.15 -16.37
C GLN A 228 7.46 -11.51 -16.57
N GLU A 229 8.71 -11.62 -16.17
CA GLU A 229 9.54 -12.82 -16.29
C GLU A 229 9.21 -13.88 -15.22
N PHE A 230 8.49 -13.52 -14.16
CA PHE A 230 8.05 -14.40 -13.09
C PHE A 230 6.69 -15.02 -13.42
#